data_fe2c6b8494e6bf3118250a542d391d84
#
_entry.id   fe2c6b8494e6bf3118250a542d391d84
#
_cell.length_a   1.000
_cell.length_b   1.000
_cell.length_c   1.000
_cell.angle_alpha   90.00
_cell.angle_beta   90.00
_cell.angle_gamma   90.00
#
_symmetry.space_group_name_H-M   'P 1'
#
loop_
_entity.id
_entity.type
_entity.pdbx_description
1 polymer ?
#
loop_
_entity_poly.entity_id
_entity_poly.type
_entity_poly.pdbx_seq_one_letter_code
_entity_poly.pdbx_strand_id
1 'polypeptide(L)'
;VKLSEEQKFVIKEIIKLKKSVQVLSGYAGTGKSTVIKHLVELLPNFAVCAYTGKAANVLRSKGMDAKTIHSLIYKAYTDEDKKVYFSLASSLDYDGIIVDEASMVSEGIYKDLKYFEKPIIFVGDHGQLEPVGDKFNIMSEPDYKLETIHRNAGEIAHFAEYIRKGYKPSSWEVRNGGGEKIKFVQKNSHKSACMNVDQIICAFNKTRAEMNSFVREKLGRKTSMPEKDDRVMCLKNDRLCGLFNGMQGVVREIYADDMFLFESENNALSIYYDPNIFNQVKYEIDHDQEAPSPFDYCYAITAHKAQGSEFEKVLVLEQRCDLWDHKRWAYTAASRAKELLYWCDM
;
A
#
# COMPACT_ATOMS: atom_id res chain seq x y z
N VAL A 1 -19.00 -9.45 -13.90
CA VAL A 1 -17.75 -9.75 -14.66
C VAL A 1 -17.68 -11.27 -14.83
N LYS A 2 -17.43 -11.75 -16.06
CA LYS A 2 -17.31 -13.20 -16.31
C LYS A 2 -15.96 -13.69 -15.78
N LEU A 3 -15.99 -14.66 -14.85
CA LEU A 3 -14.78 -15.28 -14.30
C LEU A 3 -14.05 -16.11 -15.37
N SER A 4 -12.72 -16.10 -15.33
CA SER A 4 -11.88 -17.04 -16.08
C SER A 4 -11.98 -18.45 -15.50
N GLU A 5 -11.57 -19.46 -16.26
CA GLU A 5 -11.56 -20.85 -15.77
C GLU A 5 -10.60 -21.03 -14.58
N GLU A 6 -9.46 -20.34 -14.60
CA GLU A 6 -8.51 -20.30 -13.49
C GLU A 6 -9.15 -19.73 -12.21
N GLN A 7 -9.85 -18.59 -12.32
CA GLN A 7 -10.58 -17.99 -11.18
C GLN A 7 -11.68 -18.88 -10.66
N LYS A 8 -12.48 -19.51 -11.53
CA LYS A 8 -13.53 -20.45 -11.14
C LYS A 8 -12.97 -21.65 -10.39
N PHE A 9 -11.86 -22.20 -10.89
CA PHE A 9 -11.21 -23.34 -10.24
C PHE A 9 -10.72 -22.95 -8.85
N VAL A 10 -10.02 -21.83 -8.70
CA VAL A 10 -9.49 -21.36 -7.42
C VAL A 10 -10.62 -21.11 -6.42
N ILE A 11 -11.68 -20.41 -6.81
CA ILE A 11 -12.84 -20.15 -5.95
C ILE A 11 -13.44 -21.48 -5.47
N LYS A 12 -13.67 -22.44 -6.40
CA LYS A 12 -14.22 -23.75 -6.08
C LYS A 12 -13.38 -24.55 -5.07
N GLU A 13 -12.04 -24.43 -5.15
CA GLU A 13 -11.16 -25.11 -4.21
C GLU A 13 -11.10 -24.40 -2.85
N ILE A 14 -11.04 -23.09 -2.83
CA ILE A 14 -10.98 -22.28 -1.60
C ILE A 14 -12.22 -22.49 -0.73
N ILE A 15 -13.42 -22.47 -1.30
CA ILE A 15 -14.67 -22.59 -0.53
C ILE A 15 -14.86 -23.97 0.14
N LYS A 16 -14.08 -24.98 -0.24
CA LYS A 16 -14.08 -26.28 0.43
C LYS A 16 -13.49 -26.22 1.84
N LEU A 17 -12.77 -25.17 2.18
CA LEU A 17 -12.15 -24.90 3.48
C LEU A 17 -11.36 -26.12 4.03
N LYS A 18 -10.65 -26.82 3.16
CA LYS A 18 -9.90 -28.04 3.53
C LYS A 18 -8.72 -27.78 4.48
N LYS A 19 -8.23 -26.54 4.50
CA LYS A 19 -7.13 -26.07 5.36
C LYS A 19 -7.62 -24.89 6.19
N SER A 20 -7.15 -24.79 7.43
CA SER A 20 -7.43 -23.63 8.30
C SER A 20 -6.80 -22.35 7.78
N VAL A 21 -5.72 -22.45 7.02
CA VAL A 21 -5.07 -21.33 6.32
C VAL A 21 -4.93 -21.70 4.86
N GLN A 22 -5.37 -20.82 3.99
CA GLN A 22 -5.24 -20.95 2.55
C GLN A 22 -4.64 -19.66 1.97
N VAL A 23 -3.73 -19.80 1.03
CA VAL A 23 -3.00 -18.67 0.43
C VAL A 23 -3.25 -18.65 -1.06
N LEU A 24 -3.88 -17.57 -1.52
CA LEU A 24 -4.07 -17.26 -2.93
C LEU A 24 -3.10 -16.16 -3.35
N SER A 25 -2.24 -16.46 -4.29
CA SER A 25 -1.39 -15.47 -4.92
C SER A 25 -1.88 -15.11 -6.31
N GLY A 26 -1.69 -13.85 -6.69
CA GLY A 26 -1.94 -13.40 -8.06
C GLY A 26 -1.21 -12.10 -8.36
N TYR A 27 -0.69 -11.97 -9.56
CA TYR A 27 -0.01 -10.76 -10.01
C TYR A 27 -0.98 -9.60 -10.23
N ALA A 28 -0.45 -8.40 -10.47
CA ALA A 28 -1.24 -7.26 -10.91
C ALA A 28 -2.01 -7.63 -12.20
N GLY A 29 -3.30 -7.29 -12.27
CA GLY A 29 -4.13 -7.57 -13.45
C GLY A 29 -4.68 -8.99 -13.56
N THR A 30 -4.45 -9.90 -12.59
CA THR A 30 -5.01 -11.26 -12.60
C THR A 30 -6.41 -11.34 -12.01
N GLY A 31 -6.94 -10.23 -11.49
CA GLY A 31 -8.31 -10.15 -10.97
C GLY A 31 -8.50 -10.67 -9.55
N LYS A 32 -7.50 -10.57 -8.67
CA LYS A 32 -7.61 -10.91 -7.24
C LYS A 32 -8.86 -10.32 -6.58
N SER A 33 -9.09 -9.03 -6.74
CA SER A 33 -10.28 -8.36 -6.16
C SER A 33 -11.61 -8.92 -6.68
N THR A 34 -11.64 -9.43 -7.91
CA THR A 34 -12.82 -10.12 -8.47
C THR A 34 -13.04 -11.44 -7.73
N VAL A 35 -11.96 -12.18 -7.49
CA VAL A 35 -12.03 -13.44 -6.72
C VAL A 35 -12.49 -13.16 -5.29
N ILE A 36 -11.92 -12.16 -4.61
CA ILE A 36 -12.35 -11.76 -3.25
C ILE A 36 -13.85 -11.45 -3.24
N LYS A 37 -14.34 -10.66 -4.20
CA LYS A 37 -15.78 -10.33 -4.29
C LYS A 37 -16.65 -11.57 -4.36
N HIS A 38 -16.30 -12.54 -5.21
CA HIS A 38 -17.06 -13.80 -5.30
C HIS A 38 -16.93 -14.68 -4.06
N LEU A 39 -15.76 -14.68 -3.39
CA LEU A 39 -15.60 -15.37 -2.11
C LEU A 39 -16.51 -14.78 -1.03
N VAL A 40 -16.64 -13.45 -0.97
CA VAL A 40 -17.56 -12.75 -0.04
C VAL A 40 -19.02 -13.13 -0.30
N GLU A 41 -19.42 -13.24 -1.57
CA GLU A 41 -20.76 -13.68 -1.95
C GLU A 41 -21.05 -15.13 -1.52
N LEU A 42 -20.06 -16.01 -1.57
CA LEU A 42 -20.16 -17.43 -1.22
C LEU A 42 -19.93 -17.72 0.27
N LEU A 43 -19.24 -16.83 0.97
CA LEU A 43 -18.88 -16.92 2.37
C LEU A 43 -19.35 -15.65 3.12
N PRO A 44 -20.67 -15.41 3.21
CA PRO A 44 -21.22 -14.11 3.63
C PRO A 44 -20.89 -13.74 5.08
N ASN A 45 -20.56 -14.71 5.93
CA ASN A 45 -20.18 -14.47 7.31
C ASN A 45 -18.64 -14.45 7.51
N PHE A 46 -17.84 -14.25 6.45
CA PHE A 46 -16.42 -14.05 6.57
C PHE A 46 -16.11 -12.54 6.68
N ALA A 47 -15.26 -12.18 7.64
CA ALA A 47 -14.73 -10.82 7.71
C ALA A 47 -13.78 -10.56 6.53
N VAL A 48 -13.90 -9.39 5.92
CA VAL A 48 -12.94 -8.93 4.90
C VAL A 48 -12.05 -7.88 5.49
N CYS A 49 -10.75 -8.05 5.35
CA CYS A 49 -9.80 -7.05 5.85
C CYS A 49 -8.59 -6.91 4.93
N ALA A 50 -7.86 -5.81 5.12
CA ALA A 50 -6.60 -5.53 4.43
C ALA A 50 -5.58 -4.98 5.42
N TYR A 51 -4.29 -5.08 5.05
CA TYR A 51 -3.21 -4.61 5.92
C TYR A 51 -3.24 -3.09 6.14
N THR A 52 -3.55 -2.32 5.10
CA THR A 52 -3.60 -0.84 5.17
C THR A 52 -5.02 -0.30 5.08
N GLY A 53 -5.24 0.89 5.67
CA GLY A 53 -6.52 1.60 5.55
C GLY A 53 -6.88 1.92 4.10
N LYS A 54 -5.89 2.26 3.27
CA LYS A 54 -6.10 2.54 1.85
C LYS A 54 -6.54 1.29 1.07
N ALA A 55 -5.92 0.14 1.31
CA ALA A 55 -6.36 -1.12 0.70
C ALA A 55 -7.78 -1.50 1.15
N ALA A 56 -8.11 -1.32 2.43
CA ALA A 56 -9.48 -1.52 2.92
C ALA A 56 -10.48 -0.57 2.24
N ASN A 57 -10.11 0.70 2.00
CA ASN A 57 -10.94 1.65 1.26
C ASN A 57 -11.18 1.21 -0.18
N VAL A 58 -10.17 0.68 -0.86
CA VAL A 58 -10.32 0.13 -2.23
C VAL A 58 -11.32 -1.03 -2.25
N LEU A 59 -11.31 -1.90 -1.24
CA LEU A 59 -12.29 -2.97 -1.13
C LEU A 59 -13.70 -2.41 -0.86
N ARG A 60 -13.83 -1.40 0.01
CA ARG A 60 -15.11 -0.72 0.28
C ARG A 60 -15.68 -0.04 -0.97
N SER A 61 -14.87 0.63 -1.77
CA SER A 61 -15.32 1.25 -3.02
C SER A 61 -15.82 0.23 -4.05
N LYS A 62 -15.43 -1.05 -3.92
CA LYS A 62 -15.93 -2.17 -4.71
C LYS A 62 -17.17 -2.84 -4.09
N GLY A 63 -17.74 -2.26 -3.02
CA GLY A 63 -18.97 -2.71 -2.38
C GLY A 63 -18.79 -3.81 -1.33
N MET A 64 -17.58 -4.01 -0.80
CA MET A 64 -17.30 -4.99 0.26
C MET A 64 -17.19 -4.27 1.62
N ASP A 65 -17.77 -4.84 2.69
CA ASP A 65 -17.57 -4.34 4.06
C ASP A 65 -16.18 -4.74 4.56
N ALA A 66 -15.17 -3.94 4.22
CA ALA A 66 -13.78 -4.24 4.54
C ALA A 66 -13.25 -3.34 5.66
N LYS A 67 -12.42 -3.92 6.53
CA LYS A 67 -11.74 -3.28 7.66
C LYS A 67 -10.24 -3.38 7.49
N THR A 68 -9.45 -2.67 8.32
CA THR A 68 -8.04 -3.03 8.46
C THR A 68 -7.92 -4.29 9.33
N ILE A 69 -6.86 -5.08 9.14
CA ILE A 69 -6.60 -6.24 10.02
C ILE A 69 -6.62 -5.78 11.48
N HIS A 70 -5.92 -4.69 11.78
CA HIS A 70 -5.84 -4.19 13.14
C HIS A 70 -7.20 -3.81 13.72
N SER A 71 -8.08 -3.13 12.96
CA SER A 71 -9.41 -2.76 13.46
C SER A 71 -10.34 -3.97 13.60
N LEU A 72 -10.04 -5.07 12.93
CA LEU A 72 -10.78 -6.31 13.05
C LEU A 72 -10.41 -7.07 14.33
N ILE A 73 -9.10 -7.23 14.61
CA ILE A 73 -8.61 -8.17 15.62
C ILE A 73 -8.22 -7.53 16.95
N TYR A 74 -8.06 -6.20 17.03
CA TYR A 74 -7.74 -5.54 18.30
C TYR A 74 -8.86 -4.63 18.76
N LYS A 75 -9.04 -4.56 20.08
CA LYS A 75 -9.93 -3.64 20.77
C LYS A 75 -9.12 -2.63 21.58
N ALA A 76 -9.52 -1.36 21.48
CA ALA A 76 -8.98 -0.33 22.36
C ALA A 76 -9.71 -0.37 23.70
N TYR A 77 -8.98 -0.21 24.79
CA TYR A 77 -9.52 0.05 26.10
C TYR A 77 -8.68 1.13 26.79
N THR A 78 -9.31 1.89 27.64
CA THR A 78 -8.68 2.99 28.37
C THR A 78 -8.55 2.57 29.83
N ASP A 79 -7.38 2.74 30.44
CA ASP A 79 -7.18 2.51 31.88
C ASP A 79 -7.66 3.69 32.73
N GLU A 80 -7.45 3.59 34.04
CA GLU A 80 -7.84 4.63 35.02
C GLU A 80 -7.06 5.95 34.81
N ASP A 81 -5.85 5.87 34.25
CA ASP A 81 -4.99 7.02 33.93
C ASP A 81 -5.29 7.63 32.54
N LYS A 82 -6.41 7.22 31.91
CA LYS A 82 -6.81 7.59 30.55
C LYS A 82 -5.85 7.18 29.44
N LYS A 83 -4.94 6.26 29.70
CA LYS A 83 -4.06 5.67 28.68
C LYS A 83 -4.82 4.63 27.89
N VAL A 84 -4.69 4.69 26.57
CA VAL A 84 -5.34 3.74 25.67
C VAL A 84 -4.39 2.60 25.34
N TYR A 85 -4.86 1.40 25.59
CA TYR A 85 -4.18 0.16 25.28
C TYR A 85 -4.96 -0.59 24.21
N PHE A 86 -4.23 -1.39 23.44
CA PHE A 86 -4.83 -2.29 22.48
C PHE A 86 -4.57 -3.72 22.91
N SER A 87 -5.63 -4.49 23.07
CA SER A 87 -5.56 -5.92 23.30
C SER A 87 -6.18 -6.66 22.14
N LEU A 88 -5.71 -7.88 21.93
CA LEU A 88 -6.36 -8.79 21.01
C LEU A 88 -7.81 -8.99 21.47
N ALA A 89 -8.76 -8.96 20.56
CA ALA A 89 -10.15 -9.26 20.88
C ALA A 89 -10.25 -10.70 21.42
N SER A 90 -11.14 -10.93 22.35
CA SER A 90 -11.33 -12.28 22.93
C SER A 90 -11.95 -13.26 21.94
N SER A 91 -12.74 -12.76 20.99
CA SER A 91 -13.39 -13.55 19.94
C SER A 91 -13.71 -12.67 18.73
N LEU A 92 -13.94 -13.32 17.59
CA LEU A 92 -14.48 -12.68 16.37
C LEU A 92 -15.85 -13.31 16.06
N ASP A 93 -16.81 -12.45 15.80
CA ASP A 93 -18.18 -12.87 15.41
C ASP A 93 -18.28 -13.08 13.90
N TYR A 94 -17.37 -13.90 13.36
CA TYR A 94 -17.27 -14.27 11.95
C TYR A 94 -16.89 -15.75 11.85
N ASP A 95 -17.28 -16.39 10.76
CA ASP A 95 -16.94 -17.80 10.50
C ASP A 95 -15.53 -17.98 9.94
N GLY A 96 -14.94 -16.90 9.41
CA GLY A 96 -13.60 -16.89 8.88
C GLY A 96 -13.14 -15.49 8.49
N ILE A 97 -11.95 -15.39 7.94
CA ILE A 97 -11.29 -14.12 7.60
C ILE A 97 -10.73 -14.18 6.18
N ILE A 98 -11.01 -13.17 5.37
CA ILE A 98 -10.34 -12.93 4.07
C ILE A 98 -9.42 -11.73 4.24
N VAL A 99 -8.13 -11.92 3.99
CA VAL A 99 -7.09 -10.90 4.14
C VAL A 99 -6.54 -10.54 2.77
N ASP A 100 -6.76 -9.31 2.33
CA ASP A 100 -6.15 -8.77 1.10
C ASP A 100 -4.80 -8.08 1.41
N GLU A 101 -3.97 -7.91 0.39
CA GLU A 101 -2.59 -7.39 0.48
C GLU A 101 -1.73 -8.17 1.49
N ALA A 102 -1.87 -9.50 1.48
CA ALA A 102 -1.23 -10.39 2.45
C ALA A 102 0.31 -10.40 2.38
N SER A 103 0.92 -9.89 1.30
CA SER A 103 2.37 -9.72 1.17
C SER A 103 2.98 -8.82 2.24
N MET A 104 2.17 -8.00 2.91
CA MET A 104 2.59 -7.08 3.97
C MET A 104 2.40 -7.66 5.39
N VAL A 105 1.81 -8.83 5.53
CA VAL A 105 1.51 -9.44 6.84
C VAL A 105 2.78 -9.95 7.50
N SER A 106 3.11 -9.38 8.67
CA SER A 106 4.24 -9.82 9.51
C SER A 106 3.91 -11.11 10.27
N GLU A 107 4.94 -11.78 10.79
CA GLU A 107 4.78 -12.99 11.60
C GLU A 107 3.89 -12.75 12.84
N GLY A 108 4.06 -11.58 13.50
CA GLY A 108 3.24 -11.21 14.66
C GLY A 108 1.75 -11.12 14.32
N ILE A 109 1.40 -10.37 13.26
CA ILE A 109 0.01 -10.25 12.80
C ILE A 109 -0.56 -11.61 12.35
N TYR A 110 0.25 -12.45 11.72
CA TYR A 110 -0.17 -13.79 11.36
C TYR A 110 -0.52 -14.64 12.58
N LYS A 111 0.31 -14.61 13.64
CA LYS A 111 0.03 -15.31 14.90
C LYS A 111 -1.24 -14.79 15.56
N ASP A 112 -1.45 -13.48 15.58
CA ASP A 112 -2.63 -12.85 16.16
C ASP A 112 -3.92 -13.20 15.39
N LEU A 113 -3.86 -13.29 14.07
CA LEU A 113 -4.97 -13.78 13.25
C LEU A 113 -5.28 -15.24 13.55
N LYS A 114 -4.27 -16.08 13.73
CA LYS A 114 -4.43 -17.51 14.06
C LYS A 114 -4.99 -17.77 15.46
N TYR A 115 -4.82 -16.83 16.38
CA TYR A 115 -5.35 -16.93 17.75
C TYR A 115 -6.87 -17.20 17.76
N PHE A 116 -7.60 -16.71 16.77
CA PHE A 116 -9.05 -16.87 16.72
C PHE A 116 -9.52 -18.25 16.23
N GLU A 117 -8.60 -19.13 15.83
CA GLU A 117 -8.88 -20.49 15.33
C GLU A 117 -9.93 -20.56 14.21
N LYS A 118 -10.07 -19.48 13.44
CA LYS A 118 -10.97 -19.39 12.29
C LYS A 118 -10.24 -19.72 11.00
N PRO A 119 -10.94 -20.23 9.97
CA PRO A 119 -10.40 -20.31 8.62
C PRO A 119 -9.94 -18.95 8.12
N ILE A 120 -8.72 -18.88 7.54
CA ILE A 120 -8.15 -17.65 7.01
C ILE A 120 -7.78 -17.86 5.54
N ILE A 121 -8.22 -16.96 4.69
CA ILE A 121 -7.87 -16.90 3.27
C ILE A 121 -7.00 -15.66 3.05
N PHE A 122 -5.71 -15.86 2.87
CA PHE A 122 -4.78 -14.79 2.50
C PHE A 122 -4.76 -14.61 0.99
N VAL A 123 -4.94 -13.38 0.54
CA VAL A 123 -4.86 -13.00 -0.87
C VAL A 123 -3.79 -11.94 -1.02
N GLY A 124 -2.86 -12.13 -1.94
CA GLY A 124 -1.76 -11.18 -2.11
C GLY A 124 -1.01 -11.38 -3.42
N ASP A 125 0.13 -10.75 -3.53
CA ASP A 125 0.97 -10.78 -4.71
C ASP A 125 2.41 -11.16 -4.32
N HIS A 126 2.79 -12.41 -4.65
CA HIS A 126 4.13 -12.92 -4.34
C HIS A 126 5.26 -12.30 -5.20
N GLY A 127 4.90 -11.52 -6.22
CA GLY A 127 5.86 -10.77 -7.03
C GLY A 127 6.24 -9.42 -6.43
N GLN A 128 5.48 -8.90 -5.45
CA GLN A 128 5.78 -7.65 -4.78
C GLN A 128 6.93 -7.77 -3.77
N LEU A 129 7.36 -6.60 -3.26
CA LEU A 129 8.37 -6.53 -2.19
C LEU A 129 7.88 -7.26 -0.93
N GLU A 130 8.82 -7.89 -0.26
CA GLU A 130 8.60 -8.55 1.02
C GLU A 130 8.51 -7.54 2.17
N PRO A 131 7.92 -7.91 3.33
CA PRO A 131 7.91 -7.05 4.50
C PRO A 131 9.32 -6.65 4.92
N VAL A 132 9.52 -5.39 5.27
CA VAL A 132 10.83 -4.88 5.68
C VAL A 132 11.16 -5.40 7.08
N GLY A 133 12.34 -6.03 7.23
CA GLY A 133 12.84 -6.47 8.55
C GLY A 133 12.23 -7.76 9.09
N ASP A 134 11.31 -8.40 8.38
CA ASP A 134 10.73 -9.69 8.74
C ASP A 134 11.20 -10.78 7.75
N LYS A 135 11.56 -11.94 8.25
CA LYS A 135 11.87 -13.13 7.42
C LYS A 135 10.61 -13.92 7.06
N PHE A 136 9.51 -13.64 7.72
CA PHE A 136 8.24 -14.29 7.47
C PHE A 136 7.60 -13.73 6.20
N ASN A 137 7.23 -14.63 5.30
CA ASN A 137 6.52 -14.27 4.07
C ASN A 137 5.45 -15.32 3.79
N ILE A 138 4.20 -14.99 4.13
CA ILE A 138 3.05 -15.90 3.90
C ILE A 138 2.84 -16.20 2.39
N MET A 139 3.34 -15.33 1.51
CA MET A 139 3.19 -15.47 0.06
C MET A 139 4.30 -16.31 -0.58
N SER A 140 5.27 -16.85 0.19
CA SER A 140 6.40 -17.64 -0.36
C SER A 140 5.94 -18.94 -1.01
N GLU A 141 4.94 -19.61 -0.42
CA GLU A 141 4.41 -20.89 -0.89
C GLU A 141 2.87 -20.84 -0.97
N PRO A 142 2.31 -20.18 -1.96
CA PRO A 142 0.86 -20.07 -2.09
C PRO A 142 0.23 -21.41 -2.51
N ASP A 143 -0.93 -21.74 -1.91
CA ASP A 143 -1.72 -22.94 -2.28
C ASP A 143 -2.31 -22.81 -3.68
N TYR A 144 -2.69 -21.59 -4.07
CA TYR A 144 -3.29 -21.29 -5.36
C TYR A 144 -2.62 -20.07 -6.00
N LYS A 145 -2.52 -20.09 -7.32
CA LYS A 145 -1.94 -18.99 -8.10
C LYS A 145 -2.89 -18.54 -9.20
N LEU A 146 -2.97 -17.22 -9.41
CA LEU A 146 -3.57 -16.61 -10.58
C LEU A 146 -2.42 -16.05 -11.42
N GLU A 147 -2.13 -16.66 -12.53
CA GLU A 147 -1.00 -16.29 -13.40
C GLU A 147 -1.46 -15.57 -14.66
N THR A 148 -2.70 -15.79 -15.06
CA THR A 148 -3.24 -15.20 -16.28
C THR A 148 -3.59 -13.74 -16.08
N ILE A 149 -2.81 -12.85 -16.72
CA ILE A 149 -3.14 -11.43 -16.80
C ILE A 149 -4.25 -11.26 -17.83
N HIS A 150 -5.35 -10.65 -17.43
CA HIS A 150 -6.49 -10.44 -18.32
C HIS A 150 -6.17 -9.39 -19.39
N ARG A 151 -6.68 -9.58 -20.62
CA ARG A 151 -6.45 -8.65 -21.74
C ARG A 151 -6.87 -7.22 -21.41
N ASN A 152 -7.88 -7.04 -20.57
CA ASN A 152 -8.36 -5.74 -20.10
C ASN A 152 -7.62 -5.20 -18.87
N ALA A 153 -6.57 -5.86 -18.41
CA ALA A 153 -5.74 -5.37 -17.32
C ALA A 153 -4.94 -4.10 -17.67
N GLY A 154 -4.83 -3.82 -18.98
CA GLY A 154 -4.18 -2.63 -19.50
C GLY A 154 -2.67 -2.77 -19.67
N GLU A 155 -2.11 -1.80 -20.39
CA GLU A 155 -0.69 -1.77 -20.76
C GLU A 155 0.26 -1.79 -19.56
N ILE A 156 -0.09 -1.08 -18.48
CA ILE A 156 0.75 -0.99 -17.28
C ILE A 156 0.91 -2.35 -16.59
N ALA A 157 -0.16 -3.15 -16.52
CA ALA A 157 -0.09 -4.49 -15.93
C ALA A 157 0.81 -5.42 -16.76
N HIS A 158 0.75 -5.33 -18.09
CA HIS A 158 1.64 -6.07 -18.98
C HIS A 158 3.09 -5.60 -18.88
N PHE A 159 3.31 -4.31 -18.69
CA PHE A 159 4.65 -3.78 -18.44
C PHE A 159 5.21 -4.25 -17.09
N ALA A 160 4.41 -4.22 -16.04
CA ALA A 160 4.82 -4.76 -14.74
C ALA A 160 5.20 -6.25 -14.85
N GLU A 161 4.41 -7.05 -15.58
CA GLU A 161 4.75 -8.45 -15.85
C GLU A 161 6.06 -8.59 -16.66
N TYR A 162 6.27 -7.74 -17.65
CA TYR A 162 7.49 -7.72 -18.44
C TYR A 162 8.73 -7.53 -17.55
N ILE A 163 8.67 -6.57 -16.62
CA ILE A 163 9.72 -6.34 -15.61
C ILE A 163 9.91 -7.59 -14.74
N ARG A 164 8.82 -8.15 -14.24
CA ARG A 164 8.84 -9.36 -13.39
C ARG A 164 9.53 -10.53 -14.07
N LYS A 165 9.32 -10.71 -15.37
CA LYS A 165 10.01 -11.73 -16.18
C LYS A 165 11.50 -11.46 -16.38
N GLY A 166 12.00 -10.34 -15.86
CA GLY A 166 13.42 -9.98 -15.87
C GLY A 166 13.86 -9.19 -17.10
N TYR A 167 12.93 -8.68 -17.89
CA TYR A 167 13.27 -7.80 -18.99
C TYR A 167 13.55 -6.38 -18.51
N LYS A 168 14.45 -5.69 -19.20
CA LYS A 168 14.79 -4.29 -18.85
C LYS A 168 13.62 -3.37 -19.21
N PRO A 169 13.19 -2.46 -18.32
CA PRO A 169 12.11 -1.51 -18.60
C PRO A 169 12.36 -0.73 -19.92
N SER A 170 13.56 -0.22 -20.13
CA SER A 170 13.94 0.54 -21.33
C SER A 170 13.79 -0.21 -22.65
N SER A 171 13.66 -1.53 -22.64
CA SER A 171 13.44 -2.31 -23.86
C SER A 171 11.96 -2.54 -24.20
N TRP A 172 11.04 -1.97 -23.42
CA TRP A 172 9.60 -2.14 -23.61
C TRP A 172 9.11 -1.56 -24.95
N GLU A 173 9.46 -0.31 -25.23
CA GLU A 173 9.02 0.37 -26.46
C GLU A 173 9.48 -0.37 -27.72
N VAL A 174 10.71 -0.86 -27.75
CA VAL A 174 11.28 -1.58 -28.89
C VAL A 174 10.50 -2.87 -29.16
N ARG A 175 10.03 -3.56 -28.14
CA ARG A 175 9.37 -4.87 -28.27
C ARG A 175 7.86 -4.78 -28.49
N ASN A 176 7.23 -3.71 -27.98
CA ASN A 176 5.77 -3.58 -27.96
C ASN A 176 5.25 -2.41 -28.82
N GLY A 177 6.13 -1.75 -29.60
CA GLY A 177 5.74 -0.70 -30.55
C GLY A 177 5.37 0.65 -29.91
N GLY A 178 5.77 0.84 -28.63
CA GLY A 178 5.35 2.00 -27.85
C GLY A 178 3.90 1.89 -27.38
N GLY A 179 3.58 2.57 -26.29
CA GLY A 179 2.25 2.61 -25.70
C GLY A 179 1.87 4.04 -25.30
N GLU A 180 0.58 4.25 -25.07
CA GLU A 180 0.10 5.57 -24.64
C GLU A 180 0.26 5.78 -23.14
N LYS A 181 0.29 4.68 -22.36
CA LYS A 181 0.25 4.70 -20.89
C LYS A 181 1.61 4.61 -20.22
N ILE A 182 2.68 4.31 -20.95
CA ILE A 182 4.04 4.22 -20.42
C ILE A 182 4.93 5.19 -21.18
N LYS A 183 5.56 6.10 -20.44
CA LYS A 183 6.45 7.13 -21.00
C LYS A 183 7.82 7.07 -20.31
N PHE A 184 8.85 6.87 -21.12
CA PHE A 184 10.23 6.91 -20.60
C PHE A 184 10.72 8.36 -20.53
N VAL A 185 11.29 8.70 -19.38
CA VAL A 185 11.77 10.04 -19.08
C VAL A 185 13.29 9.98 -18.91
N GLN A 186 13.99 10.87 -19.56
CA GLN A 186 15.44 10.98 -19.40
C GLN A 186 15.80 11.50 -17.99
N LYS A 187 16.93 11.05 -17.46
CA LYS A 187 17.40 11.39 -16.10
C LYS A 187 17.46 12.90 -15.82
N ASN A 188 17.86 13.70 -16.80
CA ASN A 188 17.92 15.15 -16.68
C ASN A 188 16.55 15.86 -16.80
N SER A 189 15.51 15.15 -17.21
CA SER A 189 14.15 15.68 -17.43
C SER A 189 13.12 15.20 -16.38
N HIS A 190 13.51 14.32 -15.44
CA HIS A 190 12.57 13.77 -14.46
C HIS A 190 11.90 14.85 -13.60
N LYS A 191 12.62 15.94 -13.30
CA LYS A 191 12.09 17.05 -12.50
C LYS A 191 10.92 17.78 -13.17
N SER A 192 10.88 17.85 -14.50
CA SER A 192 9.73 18.43 -15.19
C SER A 192 8.50 17.49 -15.17
N ALA A 193 8.73 16.20 -15.17
CA ALA A 193 7.64 15.21 -15.08
C ALA A 193 6.99 15.15 -13.69
N CYS A 194 7.71 15.53 -12.62
CA CYS A 194 7.21 15.49 -11.24
C CYS A 194 5.92 16.27 -11.01
N MET A 195 5.74 17.38 -11.73
CA MET A 195 4.58 18.26 -11.56
C MET A 195 3.33 17.76 -12.27
N ASN A 196 3.43 16.69 -13.06
CA ASN A 196 2.34 16.14 -13.88
C ASN A 196 1.86 14.76 -13.39
N VAL A 197 2.26 14.36 -12.18
CA VAL A 197 1.91 13.06 -11.60
C VAL A 197 1.29 13.20 -10.23
N ASP A 198 0.49 12.20 -9.87
CA ASP A 198 -0.12 12.14 -8.55
C ASP A 198 0.84 11.60 -7.51
N GLN A 199 1.81 10.78 -7.92
CA GLN A 199 2.78 10.19 -7.01
C GLN A 199 4.15 9.98 -7.66
N ILE A 200 5.21 10.33 -6.94
CA ILE A 200 6.59 9.96 -7.27
C ILE A 200 6.98 8.76 -6.41
N ILE A 201 7.53 7.73 -7.02
CA ILE A 201 8.01 6.51 -6.34
C ILE A 201 9.51 6.37 -6.57
N CYS A 202 10.27 6.21 -5.49
CA CYS A 202 11.72 6.05 -5.51
C CYS A 202 12.18 4.89 -4.61
N ALA A 203 13.49 4.59 -4.64
CA ALA A 203 14.06 3.51 -3.83
C ALA A 203 14.54 4.01 -2.45
N PHE A 204 15.19 5.18 -2.42
CA PHE A 204 15.91 5.65 -1.24
C PHE A 204 15.24 6.83 -0.55
N ASN A 205 15.33 6.86 0.78
CA ASN A 205 14.84 7.99 1.57
C ASN A 205 15.54 9.32 1.20
N LYS A 206 16.81 9.27 0.79
CA LYS A 206 17.52 10.47 0.31
C LYS A 206 16.83 11.06 -0.92
N THR A 207 16.54 10.23 -1.92
CA THR A 207 15.84 10.67 -3.15
C THR A 207 14.42 11.12 -2.82
N ARG A 208 13.72 10.44 -1.91
CA ARG A 208 12.41 10.86 -1.42
C ARG A 208 12.45 12.27 -0.85
N ALA A 209 13.40 12.55 0.05
CA ALA A 209 13.53 13.85 0.67
C ALA A 209 13.90 14.95 -0.36
N GLU A 210 14.84 14.67 -1.27
CA GLU A 210 15.22 15.58 -2.36
C GLU A 210 14.03 15.92 -3.27
N MET A 211 13.23 14.93 -3.63
CA MET A 211 12.07 15.13 -4.50
C MET A 211 10.93 15.86 -3.79
N ASN A 212 10.69 15.57 -2.51
CA ASN A 212 9.71 16.31 -1.70
C ASN A 212 10.11 17.78 -1.58
N SER A 213 11.38 18.08 -1.29
CA SER A 213 11.90 19.46 -1.29
C SER A 213 11.72 20.13 -2.63
N PHE A 214 12.10 19.47 -3.72
CA PHE A 214 11.97 20.01 -5.07
C PHE A 214 10.52 20.34 -5.44
N VAL A 215 9.58 19.43 -5.19
CA VAL A 215 8.17 19.69 -5.50
C VAL A 215 7.62 20.84 -4.65
N ARG A 216 7.95 20.88 -3.36
CA ARG A 216 7.54 21.99 -2.47
C ARG A 216 8.07 23.33 -2.94
N GLU A 217 9.36 23.39 -3.34
CA GLU A 217 9.95 24.61 -3.92
C GLU A 217 9.18 25.06 -5.17
N LYS A 218 8.83 24.12 -6.07
CA LYS A 218 8.04 24.44 -7.28
C LYS A 218 6.62 24.89 -6.98
N LEU A 219 6.04 24.42 -5.88
CA LEU A 219 4.75 24.89 -5.38
C LEU A 219 4.84 26.22 -4.61
N GLY A 220 6.04 26.80 -4.49
CA GLY A 220 6.25 28.08 -3.80
C GLY A 220 6.25 27.99 -2.28
N ARG A 221 6.45 26.78 -1.71
CA ARG A 221 6.56 26.59 -0.26
C ARG A 221 7.87 27.19 0.23
N LYS A 222 7.81 27.99 1.29
CA LYS A 222 8.94 28.83 1.74
C LYS A 222 9.65 28.28 2.96
N THR A 223 8.96 27.45 3.74
CA THR A 223 9.50 26.94 5.01
C THR A 223 9.83 25.45 4.93
N SER A 224 10.61 24.95 5.88
CA SER A 224 10.81 23.51 6.07
C SER A 224 9.61 22.84 6.77
N MET A 225 8.76 23.65 7.39
CA MET A 225 7.56 23.20 8.08
C MET A 225 6.40 23.01 7.12
N PRO A 226 5.39 22.19 7.48
CA PRO A 226 4.18 22.05 6.68
C PRO A 226 3.49 23.40 6.43
N GLU A 227 3.01 23.58 5.22
CA GLU A 227 2.23 24.74 4.83
C GLU A 227 0.85 24.27 4.33
N LYS A 228 -0.11 25.19 4.27
CA LYS A 228 -1.43 24.90 3.72
C LYS A 228 -1.30 24.27 2.32
N ASP A 229 -2.11 23.23 2.06
CA ASP A 229 -2.14 22.41 0.84
C ASP A 229 -0.87 21.56 0.60
N ASP A 230 0.00 21.40 1.60
CA ASP A 230 1.03 20.37 1.53
C ASP A 230 0.41 18.98 1.61
N ARG A 231 0.94 18.07 0.80
CA ARG A 231 0.60 16.64 0.86
C ARG A 231 1.48 15.96 1.90
N VAL A 232 0.83 15.30 2.85
CA VAL A 232 1.50 14.65 3.97
C VAL A 232 0.98 13.23 4.18
N MET A 233 1.81 12.41 4.80
CA MET A 233 1.51 11.01 5.11
C MET A 233 1.83 10.73 6.57
N CYS A 234 0.89 10.09 7.26
CA CYS A 234 1.11 9.57 8.60
C CYS A 234 2.08 8.39 8.59
N LEU A 235 3.03 8.35 9.51
CA LEU A 235 4.09 7.34 9.56
C LEU A 235 3.89 6.28 10.64
N LYS A 236 2.88 6.45 11.51
CA LYS A 236 2.58 5.56 12.64
C LYS A 236 1.06 5.30 12.68
N ASN A 237 0.66 4.14 13.20
CA ASN A 237 -0.74 3.95 13.54
C ASN A 237 -1.04 4.70 14.85
N ASP A 238 -1.98 5.63 14.77
CA ASP A 238 -2.56 6.30 15.92
C ASP A 238 -4.07 6.09 15.88
N ARG A 239 -4.53 5.17 16.68
CA ARG A 239 -5.93 4.74 16.67
C ARG A 239 -6.84 5.70 17.44
N LEU A 240 -6.29 6.46 18.39
CA LEU A 240 -7.04 7.48 19.13
C LEU A 240 -7.54 8.56 18.18
N CYS A 241 -6.65 8.96 17.28
CA CYS A 241 -6.95 9.95 16.25
C CYS A 241 -7.50 9.33 14.96
N GLY A 242 -7.61 7.99 14.85
CA GLY A 242 -8.05 7.34 13.61
C GLY A 242 -7.02 7.40 12.47
N LEU A 243 -5.75 7.55 12.80
CA LEU A 243 -4.66 7.62 11.85
C LEU A 243 -4.04 6.24 11.62
N PHE A 244 -3.62 5.99 10.38
CA PHE A 244 -2.96 4.76 9.99
C PHE A 244 -1.63 5.05 9.28
N ASN A 245 -0.63 4.22 9.54
CA ASN A 245 0.64 4.28 8.82
C ASN A 245 0.40 4.17 7.30
N GLY A 246 0.93 5.13 6.55
CA GLY A 246 0.72 5.25 5.11
C GLY A 246 -0.55 6.04 4.71
N MET A 247 -1.35 6.51 5.67
CA MET A 247 -2.51 7.37 5.39
C MET A 247 -2.05 8.70 4.82
N GLN A 248 -2.45 9.01 3.61
CA GLN A 248 -2.12 10.25 2.92
C GLN A 248 -3.28 11.24 3.03
N GLY A 249 -2.94 12.51 3.01
CA GLY A 249 -3.90 13.60 3.00
C GLY A 249 -3.23 14.96 2.73
N VAL A 250 -3.97 16.00 2.99
CA VAL A 250 -3.57 17.39 2.73
C VAL A 250 -3.68 18.20 4.02
N VAL A 251 -2.73 19.08 4.25
CA VAL A 251 -2.79 20.09 5.30
C VAL A 251 -3.75 21.18 4.85
N ARG A 252 -4.86 21.33 5.52
CA ARG A 252 -5.88 22.35 5.17
C ARG A 252 -5.72 23.66 5.91
N GLU A 253 -5.26 23.58 7.14
CA GLU A 253 -5.06 24.74 8.00
C GLU A 253 -3.93 24.48 8.99
N ILE A 254 -3.17 25.49 9.33
CA ILE A 254 -2.15 25.48 10.38
C ILE A 254 -2.71 26.25 11.57
N TYR A 255 -2.77 25.59 12.73
CA TYR A 255 -3.28 26.22 13.95
C TYR A 255 -2.13 26.68 14.86
N ALA A 256 -1.01 25.95 14.87
CA ALA A 256 0.19 26.26 15.63
C ALA A 256 1.42 25.62 14.93
N ASP A 257 2.62 25.88 15.45
CA ASP A 257 3.87 25.36 14.88
C ASP A 257 3.97 23.82 14.90
N ASP A 258 3.13 23.16 15.70
CA ASP A 258 3.05 21.72 15.87
C ASP A 258 1.64 21.14 15.66
N MET A 259 0.68 21.95 15.16
CA MET A 259 -0.71 21.53 14.99
C MET A 259 -1.31 21.98 13.67
N PHE A 260 -1.88 21.03 12.92
CA PHE A 260 -2.58 21.31 11.66
C PHE A 260 -3.90 20.54 11.53
N LEU A 261 -4.76 21.02 10.63
CA LEU A 261 -5.92 20.27 10.13
C LEU A 261 -5.47 19.36 8.99
N PHE A 262 -5.48 18.06 9.25
CA PHE A 262 -5.22 17.01 8.28
C PHE A 262 -6.52 16.54 7.64
N GLU A 263 -6.63 16.65 6.32
CA GLU A 263 -7.77 16.12 5.57
C GLU A 263 -7.31 14.94 4.70
N SER A 264 -7.91 13.79 4.92
CA SER A 264 -7.81 12.60 4.09
C SER A 264 -9.10 12.38 3.28
N GLU A 265 -9.17 11.33 2.47
CA GLU A 265 -10.37 11.01 1.67
C GLU A 265 -11.67 10.90 2.51
N ASN A 266 -11.56 10.50 3.78
CA ASN A 266 -12.73 10.17 4.60
C ASN A 266 -12.84 10.99 5.89
N ASN A 267 -11.79 11.70 6.31
CA ASN A 267 -11.73 12.36 7.62
C ASN A 267 -10.99 13.70 7.53
N ALA A 268 -11.43 14.64 8.36
CA ALA A 268 -10.70 15.86 8.68
C ALA A 268 -10.41 15.87 10.18
N LEU A 269 -9.13 15.93 10.56
CA LEU A 269 -8.67 15.75 11.93
C LEU A 269 -7.67 16.85 12.30
N SER A 270 -7.85 17.45 13.47
CA SER A 270 -6.83 18.33 14.05
C SER A 270 -5.75 17.47 14.71
N ILE A 271 -4.53 17.59 14.25
CA ILE A 271 -3.41 16.70 14.60
C ILE A 271 -2.29 17.50 15.20
N TYR A 272 -1.81 17.06 16.37
CA TYR A 272 -0.48 17.41 16.90
C TYR A 272 0.56 16.54 16.21
N TYR A 273 1.55 17.16 15.58
CA TYR A 273 2.59 16.47 14.81
C TYR A 273 3.99 16.76 15.32
N ASP A 274 4.92 15.84 15.06
CA ASP A 274 6.34 16.07 15.35
C ASP A 274 7.00 16.87 14.22
N PRO A 275 7.39 18.13 14.47
CA PRO A 275 8.01 18.97 13.45
C PRO A 275 9.40 18.50 13.02
N ASN A 276 10.09 17.70 13.83
CA ASN A 276 11.46 17.26 13.58
C ASN A 276 11.56 16.12 12.55
N ILE A 277 10.43 15.48 12.21
CA ILE A 277 10.41 14.33 11.30
C ILE A 277 10.34 14.75 9.83
N PHE A 278 9.73 15.92 9.54
CA PHE A 278 9.47 16.33 8.17
C PHE A 278 10.75 16.37 7.32
N ASN A 279 10.68 15.63 6.21
CA ASN A 279 11.70 15.52 5.18
C ASN A 279 13.07 14.98 5.65
N GLN A 280 13.11 14.34 6.80
CA GLN A 280 14.33 13.71 7.30
C GLN A 280 14.63 12.42 6.55
N VAL A 281 15.91 12.20 6.21
CA VAL A 281 16.38 10.95 5.57
C VAL A 281 16.36 9.80 6.56
N LYS A 282 16.70 10.10 7.83
CA LYS A 282 16.65 9.17 8.96
C LYS A 282 15.91 9.85 10.10
N TYR A 283 15.00 9.16 10.71
CA TYR A 283 14.24 9.59 11.88
C TYR A 283 13.91 8.38 12.75
N GLU A 284 13.72 8.65 14.03
CA GLU A 284 13.18 7.67 14.98
C GLU A 284 11.73 8.05 15.25
N ILE A 285 10.86 7.06 15.29
CA ILE A 285 9.45 7.26 15.62
C ILE A 285 9.29 6.92 17.10
N ASP A 286 8.84 7.91 17.87
CA ASP A 286 8.39 7.66 19.22
C ASP A 286 7.10 6.82 19.17
N HIS A 287 7.13 5.70 19.86
CA HIS A 287 5.99 4.77 19.96
C HIS A 287 5.09 5.05 21.16
N ASP A 288 5.41 6.05 21.98
CA ASP A 288 4.51 6.51 23.02
C ASP A 288 3.20 7.03 22.38
N GLN A 289 2.08 6.75 23.01
CA GLN A 289 0.77 7.16 22.50
C GLN A 289 0.49 8.65 22.76
N GLU A 290 1.16 9.25 23.73
CA GLU A 290 1.07 10.69 24.01
C GLU A 290 2.03 11.53 23.13
N ALA A 291 2.99 10.88 22.45
CA ALA A 291 3.90 11.57 21.56
C ALA A 291 3.15 12.15 20.36
N PRO A 292 3.60 13.31 19.85
CA PRO A 292 3.05 13.90 18.62
C PRO A 292 3.06 12.91 17.47
N SER A 293 2.04 12.96 16.64
CA SER A 293 1.91 12.03 15.51
C SER A 293 2.99 12.30 14.47
N PRO A 294 3.76 11.29 14.06
CA PRO A 294 4.82 11.46 13.05
C PRO A 294 4.20 11.57 11.66
N PHE A 295 4.50 12.66 10.98
CA PHE A 295 4.12 12.91 9.59
C PHE A 295 5.33 13.26 8.73
N ASP A 296 5.23 12.99 7.43
CA ASP A 296 6.21 13.45 6.45
C ASP A 296 5.53 13.85 5.15
N TYR A 297 6.23 14.61 4.31
CA TYR A 297 5.76 14.93 2.97
C TYR A 297 5.62 13.68 2.11
N CYS A 298 4.59 13.65 1.27
CA CYS A 298 4.30 12.47 0.43
C CYS A 298 4.12 12.77 -1.06
N TYR A 299 4.72 13.83 -1.58
CA TYR A 299 4.85 14.03 -3.03
C TYR A 299 5.70 12.91 -3.66
N ALA A 300 6.76 12.52 -2.97
CA ALA A 300 7.55 11.33 -3.25
C ALA A 300 7.55 10.38 -2.06
N ILE A 301 7.41 9.08 -2.33
CA ILE A 301 7.45 8.00 -1.34
C ILE A 301 8.33 6.86 -1.84
N THR A 302 8.77 5.98 -0.94
CA THR A 302 9.48 4.77 -1.34
C THR A 302 8.50 3.72 -1.87
N ALA A 303 8.97 2.79 -2.72
CA ALA A 303 8.14 1.70 -3.23
C ALA A 303 7.53 0.84 -2.09
N HIS A 304 8.24 0.66 -0.97
CA HIS A 304 7.70 -0.02 0.21
C HIS A 304 6.49 0.72 0.80
N LYS A 305 6.57 2.05 0.91
CA LYS A 305 5.45 2.88 1.39
C LYS A 305 4.30 2.98 0.39
N ALA A 306 4.54 2.67 -0.88
CA ALA A 306 3.52 2.66 -1.93
C ALA A 306 2.74 1.34 -1.98
N GLN A 307 3.18 0.28 -1.29
CA GLN A 307 2.46 -1.00 -1.26
C GLN A 307 1.02 -0.81 -0.74
N GLY A 308 0.08 -1.56 -1.29
CA GLY A 308 -1.34 -1.41 -0.98
C GLY A 308 -1.99 -0.11 -1.48
N SER A 309 -1.24 0.72 -2.22
CA SER A 309 -1.73 1.99 -2.78
C SER A 309 -1.72 1.94 -4.30
N GLU A 310 -2.66 2.65 -4.92
CA GLU A 310 -2.72 2.86 -6.37
C GLU A 310 -2.93 4.35 -6.65
N PHE A 311 -2.37 4.84 -7.75
CA PHE A 311 -2.43 6.24 -8.18
C PHE A 311 -2.72 6.31 -9.66
N GLU A 312 -3.41 7.35 -10.11
CA GLU A 312 -3.75 7.50 -11.53
C GLU A 312 -2.48 7.68 -12.37
N LYS A 313 -1.61 8.62 -11.97
CA LYS A 313 -0.36 8.95 -12.68
C LYS A 313 0.84 8.81 -11.74
N VAL A 314 1.80 8.01 -12.13
CA VAL A 314 3.00 7.74 -11.32
C VAL A 314 4.27 8.07 -12.09
N LEU A 315 5.23 8.69 -11.42
CA LEU A 315 6.62 8.75 -11.85
C LEU A 315 7.46 7.80 -11.02
N VAL A 316 8.06 6.81 -11.65
CA VAL A 316 9.02 5.92 -11.01
C VAL A 316 10.44 6.42 -11.33
N LEU A 317 11.21 6.67 -10.28
CA LEU A 317 12.64 6.92 -10.34
C LEU A 317 13.35 5.59 -10.04
N GLU A 318 13.72 4.88 -11.11
CA GLU A 318 14.38 3.57 -10.98
C GLU A 318 15.78 3.75 -10.42
N GLN A 319 16.03 3.16 -9.27
CA GLN A 319 17.33 3.18 -8.60
C GLN A 319 17.67 1.76 -8.15
N ARG A 320 18.89 1.32 -8.40
CA ARG A 320 19.34 -0.03 -8.08
C ARG A 320 20.03 -0.08 -6.72
N CYS A 321 19.82 -1.19 -6.03
CA CYS A 321 20.46 -1.48 -4.77
C CYS A 321 20.59 -2.99 -4.61
N ASP A 322 21.72 -3.43 -4.10
CA ASP A 322 22.00 -4.86 -3.85
C ASP A 322 21.34 -5.39 -2.56
N LEU A 323 20.69 -4.52 -1.79
CA LEU A 323 20.02 -4.90 -0.53
C LEU A 323 18.64 -5.55 -0.73
N TRP A 324 18.09 -5.49 -1.95
CA TRP A 324 16.78 -6.10 -2.28
C TRP A 324 16.74 -6.65 -3.70
N ASP A 325 15.76 -7.52 -3.95
CA ASP A 325 15.47 -7.99 -5.31
C ASP A 325 14.93 -6.81 -6.16
N HIS A 326 15.78 -6.34 -7.07
CA HIS A 326 15.46 -5.20 -7.93
C HIS A 326 14.24 -5.48 -8.84
N LYS A 327 14.02 -6.71 -9.28
CA LYS A 327 12.86 -7.06 -10.11
C LYS A 327 11.56 -6.89 -9.32
N ARG A 328 11.54 -7.36 -8.06
CA ARG A 328 10.40 -7.16 -7.16
C ARG A 328 10.16 -5.68 -6.88
N TRP A 329 11.24 -4.91 -6.66
CA TRP A 329 11.14 -3.48 -6.46
C TRP A 329 10.51 -2.78 -7.67
N ALA A 330 11.04 -3.02 -8.86
CA ALA A 330 10.59 -2.39 -10.10
C ALA A 330 9.15 -2.83 -10.47
N TYR A 331 8.83 -4.10 -10.28
CA TYR A 331 7.47 -4.62 -10.42
C TYR A 331 6.49 -3.94 -9.46
N THR A 332 6.86 -3.84 -8.18
CA THR A 332 6.02 -3.18 -7.18
C THR A 332 5.77 -1.72 -7.54
N ALA A 333 6.81 -0.99 -7.93
CA ALA A 333 6.70 0.41 -8.30
C ALA A 333 5.83 0.62 -9.55
N ALA A 334 6.05 -0.19 -10.61
CA ALA A 334 5.27 -0.12 -11.84
C ALA A 334 3.78 -0.40 -11.62
N SER A 335 3.48 -1.41 -10.80
CA SER A 335 2.10 -1.84 -10.52
C SER A 335 1.29 -0.84 -9.67
N ARG A 336 1.85 0.29 -9.27
CA ARG A 336 1.13 1.35 -8.53
C ARG A 336 0.36 2.30 -9.43
N ALA A 337 0.69 2.38 -10.72
CA ALA A 337 0.01 3.25 -11.68
C ALA A 337 -1.24 2.58 -12.25
N LYS A 338 -2.30 3.38 -12.48
CA LYS A 338 -3.53 2.94 -13.13
C LYS A 338 -3.64 3.43 -14.57
N GLU A 339 -3.39 4.72 -14.81
CA GLU A 339 -3.64 5.35 -16.10
C GLU A 339 -2.37 5.71 -16.85
N LEU A 340 -1.36 6.23 -16.13
CA LEU A 340 -0.14 6.72 -16.77
C LEU A 340 1.07 6.46 -15.88
N LEU A 341 2.09 5.86 -16.46
CA LEU A 341 3.36 5.56 -15.83
C LEU A 341 4.50 6.30 -16.55
N TYR A 342 5.17 7.18 -15.84
CA TYR A 342 6.46 7.72 -16.26
C TYR A 342 7.57 6.88 -15.62
N TRP A 343 8.54 6.46 -16.42
CA TRP A 343 9.67 5.65 -15.97
C TRP A 343 10.99 6.37 -16.25
N CYS A 344 11.78 6.58 -15.21
CA CYS A 344 13.08 7.22 -15.30
C CYS A 344 14.16 6.33 -14.69
N ASP A 345 15.15 5.94 -15.47
CA ASP A 345 16.36 5.25 -14.99
C ASP A 345 17.36 6.31 -14.46
N MET A 346 17.71 6.24 -13.16
CA MET A 346 18.44 7.27 -12.41
C MET A 346 19.95 7.01 -12.34
#